data_b43c233163a12e77fff5b5d201c6281a
#
_entry.id   b43c233163a12e77fff5b5d201c6281a
#
_cell.length_a   1.000
_cell.length_b   1.000
_cell.length_c   1.000
_cell.angle_alpha   90.00
_cell.angle_beta   90.00
_cell.angle_gamma   90.00
#
_symmetry.space_group_name_H-M   'P 1'
#
loop_
_entity.id
_entity.type
_entity.pdbx_description
1 polymer ?
#
loop_
_entity_poly.entity_id
_entity_poly.type
_entity_poly.pdbx_seq_one_letter_code
_entity_poly.pdbx_strand_id
1 'polypeptide(L)'
;MEKYKLGEMEEKFADLIWEREPIASGELAKAAEAEFGWKRTTTYTMLKRLCVRELFANEGGIVRALVTKEDFQAARGELFLQENFDGSLPMFLAAFSKRKKLSEEEVAQLKELIDEYEEET
;
A
#
# COMPACT_ATOMS: atom_id res chain seq x y z
N MET A 1 6.51 -11.60 5.42
CA MET A 1 5.50 -11.48 4.39
C MET A 1 5.97 -10.65 3.24
N GLU A 2 6.42 -11.32 2.20
CA GLU A 2 6.98 -10.64 1.05
C GLU A 2 5.94 -9.88 0.24
N LYS A 3 4.67 -10.30 0.31
CA LYS A 3 3.57 -9.65 -0.40
C LYS A 3 3.50 -8.15 -0.14
N TYR A 4 3.73 -7.74 1.10
CA TYR A 4 3.61 -6.33 1.50
C TYR A 4 4.94 -5.62 1.67
N LYS A 5 6.05 -6.27 1.32
CA LYS A 5 7.37 -5.65 1.36
C LYS A 5 7.86 -5.39 -0.06
N LEU A 6 7.75 -4.15 -0.48
CA LEU A 6 8.18 -3.73 -1.80
C LEU A 6 9.43 -2.86 -1.70
N GLY A 7 10.31 -2.99 -2.69
CA GLY A 7 11.43 -2.07 -2.82
C GLY A 7 10.90 -0.69 -3.24
N GLU A 8 11.76 0.32 -3.15
CA GLU A 8 11.36 1.69 -3.46
C GLU A 8 10.76 1.85 -4.86
N MET A 9 11.42 1.30 -5.87
CA MET A 9 10.92 1.42 -7.25
C MET A 9 9.69 0.55 -7.49
N GLU A 10 9.60 -0.60 -6.84
CA GLU A 10 8.40 -1.43 -6.93
C GLU A 10 7.20 -0.69 -6.36
N GLU A 11 7.39 0.03 -5.26
CA GLU A 11 6.33 0.81 -4.63
C GLU A 11 5.88 1.97 -5.52
N LYS A 12 6.82 2.67 -6.13
CA LYS A 12 6.50 3.76 -7.06
C LYS A 12 5.72 3.24 -8.27
N PHE A 13 6.12 2.09 -8.78
CA PHE A 13 5.42 1.47 -9.90
C PHE A 13 4.02 1.00 -9.49
N ALA A 14 3.88 0.42 -8.30
CA ALA A 14 2.57 0.03 -7.79
C ALA A 14 1.66 1.25 -7.68
N ASP A 15 2.18 2.38 -7.19
CA ASP A 15 1.41 3.63 -7.11
C ASP A 15 0.93 4.09 -8.48
N LEU A 16 1.77 3.98 -9.49
CA LEU A 16 1.39 4.34 -10.86
C LEU A 16 0.22 3.47 -11.33
N ILE A 17 0.26 2.18 -11.04
CA ILE A 17 -0.83 1.28 -11.43
C ILE A 17 -2.12 1.62 -10.68
N TRP A 18 -2.03 1.84 -9.36
CA TRP A 18 -3.23 2.21 -8.58
C TRP A 18 -3.89 3.48 -9.07
N GLU A 19 -3.09 4.44 -9.55
CA GLU A 19 -3.63 5.68 -10.09
C GLU A 19 -4.36 5.50 -11.42
N ARG A 20 -3.94 4.52 -12.21
CA ARG A 20 -4.40 4.40 -13.60
C ARG A 20 -5.22 3.16 -13.91
N GLU A 21 -5.30 2.22 -12.98
CA GLU A 21 -6.02 0.98 -13.22
C GLU A 21 -7.53 1.20 -13.46
N PRO A 22 -8.21 0.41 -14.28
CA PRO A 22 -7.63 -0.60 -15.15
C PRO A 22 -6.93 0.06 -16.34
N ILE A 23 -5.83 -0.51 -16.76
CA ILE A 23 -5.00 0.07 -17.83
C ILE A 23 -4.42 -1.05 -18.69
N ALA A 24 -4.39 -0.82 -20.01
CA ALA A 24 -3.74 -1.75 -20.90
C ALA A 24 -2.24 -1.80 -20.60
N SER A 25 -1.66 -3.01 -20.60
CA SER A 25 -0.25 -3.17 -20.25
C SER A 25 0.69 -2.36 -21.15
N GLY A 26 0.33 -2.19 -22.42
CA GLY A 26 1.11 -1.34 -23.34
C GLY A 26 1.08 0.13 -22.95
N GLU A 27 -0.07 0.61 -22.50
CA GLU A 27 -0.21 1.99 -22.01
C GLU A 27 0.54 2.18 -20.70
N LEU A 28 0.51 1.16 -19.83
CA LEU A 28 1.28 1.19 -18.59
C LEU A 28 2.79 1.27 -18.89
N ALA A 29 3.26 0.53 -19.89
CA ALA A 29 4.67 0.58 -20.30
C ALA A 29 5.06 1.98 -20.75
N LYS A 30 4.18 2.67 -21.50
CA LYS A 30 4.42 4.05 -21.92
C LYS A 30 4.49 4.99 -20.73
N ALA A 31 3.59 4.80 -19.77
CA ALA A 31 3.56 5.62 -18.56
C ALA A 31 4.83 5.42 -17.71
N ALA A 32 5.29 4.17 -17.58
CA ALA A 32 6.50 3.85 -16.83
C ALA A 32 7.75 4.43 -17.52
N GLU A 33 7.77 4.43 -18.83
CA GLU A 33 8.86 5.05 -19.59
C GLU A 33 8.90 6.56 -19.31
N ALA A 34 7.74 7.21 -19.34
CA ALA A 34 7.65 8.65 -19.08
C ALA A 34 8.03 9.01 -17.65
N GLU A 35 7.59 8.20 -16.68
CA GLU A 35 7.82 8.49 -15.26
C GLU A 35 9.20 8.08 -14.77
N PHE A 36 9.68 6.92 -15.20
CA PHE A 36 10.88 6.30 -14.64
C PHE A 36 12.00 6.10 -15.64
N GLY A 37 11.75 6.36 -16.93
CA GLY A 37 12.73 6.08 -17.97
C GLY A 37 12.93 4.59 -18.21
N TRP A 38 11.98 3.76 -17.83
CA TRP A 38 12.10 2.30 -17.95
C TRP A 38 11.89 1.83 -19.38
N LYS A 39 12.71 0.87 -19.79
CA LYS A 39 12.47 0.15 -21.02
C LYS A 39 11.23 -0.72 -20.85
N ARG A 40 10.57 -1.01 -21.97
CA ARG A 40 9.38 -1.84 -22.00
C ARG A 40 9.58 -3.18 -21.28
N THR A 41 10.74 -3.83 -21.53
CA THR A 41 11.06 -5.10 -20.90
C THR A 41 11.15 -4.99 -19.39
N THR A 42 11.72 -3.90 -18.88
CA THR A 42 11.80 -3.65 -17.43
C THR A 42 10.41 -3.56 -16.84
N THR A 43 9.51 -2.81 -17.50
CA THR A 43 8.14 -2.65 -17.02
C THR A 43 7.43 -4.01 -16.94
N TYR A 44 7.54 -4.85 -17.96
CA TYR A 44 6.88 -6.15 -17.94
C TYR A 44 7.47 -7.08 -16.89
N THR A 45 8.77 -7.01 -16.64
CA THR A 45 9.42 -7.80 -15.60
C THR A 45 8.90 -7.39 -14.22
N MET A 46 8.82 -6.08 -13.97
CA MET A 46 8.33 -5.56 -12.71
C MET A 46 6.85 -5.85 -12.51
N LEU A 47 6.06 -5.73 -13.56
CA LEU A 47 4.63 -6.04 -13.52
C LEU A 47 4.42 -7.51 -13.13
N LYS A 48 5.21 -8.41 -13.73
CA LYS A 48 5.11 -9.83 -13.41
C LYS A 48 5.40 -10.10 -11.94
N ARG A 49 6.41 -9.42 -11.38
CA ARG A 49 6.74 -9.57 -9.96
C ARG A 49 5.56 -9.17 -9.06
N LEU A 50 4.89 -8.07 -9.39
CA LEU A 50 3.75 -7.62 -8.62
C LEU A 50 2.54 -8.56 -8.78
N CYS A 51 2.38 -9.13 -9.96
CA CYS A 51 1.31 -10.11 -10.19
C CYS A 51 1.57 -11.42 -9.44
N VAL A 52 2.82 -11.87 -9.38
CA VAL A 52 3.20 -13.06 -8.60
C VAL A 52 2.87 -12.86 -7.13
N ARG A 53 3.00 -11.65 -6.62
CA ARG A 53 2.65 -11.31 -5.25
C ARG A 53 1.13 -11.14 -5.04
N GLU A 54 0.35 -11.29 -6.10
CA GLU A 54 -1.10 -11.17 -6.04
C GLU A 54 -1.60 -9.78 -5.63
N LEU A 55 -0.82 -8.75 -5.93
CA LEU A 55 -1.25 -7.37 -5.70
C LEU A 55 -2.01 -6.83 -6.90
N PHE A 56 -1.65 -7.29 -8.08
CA PHE A 56 -2.27 -6.89 -9.34
C PHE A 56 -2.45 -8.11 -10.22
N ALA A 57 -3.32 -8.00 -11.21
CA ALA A 57 -3.52 -9.02 -12.22
C ALA A 57 -3.39 -8.38 -13.60
N ASN A 58 -2.85 -9.15 -14.53
CA ASN A 58 -2.81 -8.76 -15.93
C ASN A 58 -3.62 -9.81 -16.70
N GLU A 59 -4.85 -9.49 -17.01
CA GLU A 59 -5.79 -10.39 -17.66
C GLU A 59 -6.11 -9.90 -19.06
N GLY A 60 -5.69 -10.66 -20.07
CA GLY A 60 -5.92 -10.28 -21.45
C GLY A 60 -5.27 -8.95 -21.82
N GLY A 61 -4.16 -8.60 -21.17
CA GLY A 61 -3.46 -7.36 -21.42
C GLY A 61 -4.01 -6.17 -20.64
N ILE A 62 -4.99 -6.38 -19.77
CA ILE A 62 -5.54 -5.33 -18.92
C ILE A 62 -5.06 -5.54 -17.50
N VAL A 63 -4.42 -4.53 -16.93
CA VAL A 63 -3.86 -4.56 -15.59
C VAL A 63 -4.85 -3.93 -14.63
N ARG A 64 -5.12 -4.64 -13.53
CA ARG A 64 -6.02 -4.14 -12.48
C ARG A 64 -5.51 -4.52 -11.10
N ALA A 65 -5.93 -3.79 -10.10
CA ALA A 65 -5.57 -4.07 -8.73
C ALA A 65 -6.39 -5.23 -8.18
N LEU A 66 -5.73 -6.15 -7.47
CA LEU A 66 -6.39 -7.20 -6.69
C LEU A 66 -6.55 -6.73 -5.25
N VAL A 67 -5.69 -5.81 -4.83
CA VAL A 67 -5.70 -5.22 -3.50
C VAL A 67 -5.69 -3.71 -3.68
N THR A 68 -6.53 -2.98 -2.97
CA THR A 68 -6.54 -1.52 -3.04
C THR A 68 -5.28 -0.97 -2.36
N LYS A 69 -4.90 0.25 -2.72
CA LYS A 69 -3.77 0.91 -2.07
C LYS A 69 -4.01 1.05 -0.57
N GLU A 70 -5.25 1.39 -0.18
CA GLU A 70 -5.61 1.53 1.23
C GLU A 70 -5.42 0.22 1.99
N ASP A 71 -5.92 -0.89 1.44
CA ASP A 71 -5.76 -2.21 2.06
C ASP A 71 -4.30 -2.62 2.14
N PHE A 72 -3.53 -2.32 1.09
CA PHE A 72 -2.10 -2.60 1.07
C PHE A 72 -1.38 -1.84 2.20
N GLN A 73 -1.68 -0.55 2.36
CA GLN A 73 -1.08 0.27 3.40
C GLN A 73 -1.48 -0.20 4.80
N ALA A 74 -2.75 -0.58 4.98
CA ALA A 74 -3.23 -1.10 6.26
C ALA A 74 -2.53 -2.40 6.62
N ALA A 75 -2.36 -3.30 5.63
CA ALA A 75 -1.66 -4.56 5.84
C ALA A 75 -0.19 -4.35 6.20
N ARG A 76 0.46 -3.35 5.60
CA ARG A 76 1.83 -2.98 5.96
C ARG A 76 1.92 -2.46 7.39
N GLY A 77 0.94 -1.67 7.81
CA GLY A 77 0.86 -1.20 9.20
C GLY A 77 0.70 -2.34 10.17
N GLU A 78 -0.14 -3.30 9.85
CA GLU A 78 -0.34 -4.49 10.65
C GLU A 78 0.96 -5.29 10.80
N LEU A 79 1.67 -5.47 9.69
CA LEU A 79 2.95 -6.17 9.70
C LEU A 79 3.99 -5.43 10.56
N PHE A 80 4.03 -4.11 10.44
CA PHE A 80 4.92 -3.28 11.24
C PHE A 80 4.67 -3.48 12.74
N LEU A 81 3.39 -3.49 13.13
CA LEU A 81 3.03 -3.71 14.54
C LEU A 81 3.45 -5.11 15.01
N GLN A 82 3.25 -6.11 14.16
CA GLN A 82 3.66 -7.48 14.47
C GLN A 82 5.17 -7.58 14.70
N GLU A 83 5.94 -6.96 13.85
CA GLU A 83 7.39 -7.06 13.91
C GLU A 83 8.02 -6.21 15.01
N ASN A 84 7.38 -5.13 15.43
CA ASN A 84 7.97 -4.15 16.33
C ASN A 84 7.26 -3.95 17.65
N PHE A 85 5.97 -4.27 17.74
CA PHE A 85 5.13 -3.99 18.91
C PHE A 85 4.23 -5.17 19.30
N ASP A 86 4.68 -6.38 19.01
CA ASP A 86 3.92 -7.60 19.33
C ASP A 86 2.47 -7.57 18.84
N GLY A 87 2.22 -6.87 17.74
CA GLY A 87 0.88 -6.76 17.17
C GLY A 87 -0.03 -5.77 17.89
N SER A 88 0.48 -5.00 18.85
CA SER A 88 -0.33 -4.13 19.68
C SER A 88 -0.37 -2.68 19.20
N LEU A 89 -1.52 -2.24 18.69
CA LEU A 89 -1.74 -0.85 18.34
C LEU A 89 -1.67 0.08 19.56
N PRO A 90 -2.27 -0.26 20.73
CA PRO A 90 -2.13 0.59 21.92
C PRO A 90 -0.67 0.76 22.35
N MET A 91 0.13 -0.29 22.25
CA MET A 91 1.55 -0.23 22.61
C MET A 91 2.30 0.73 21.69
N PHE A 92 2.00 0.67 20.40
CA PHE A 92 2.57 1.60 19.43
C PHE A 92 2.17 3.04 19.73
N LEU A 93 0.88 3.29 19.98
CA LEU A 93 0.38 4.64 20.27
C LEU A 93 1.00 5.21 21.54
N ALA A 94 1.18 4.37 22.57
CA ALA A 94 1.83 4.81 23.81
C ALA A 94 3.26 5.25 23.54
N ALA A 95 4.02 4.48 22.78
CA ALA A 95 5.40 4.81 22.44
C ALA A 95 5.47 6.04 21.52
N PHE A 96 4.60 6.08 20.53
CA PHE A 96 4.56 7.18 19.56
C PHE A 96 4.25 8.52 20.22
N SER A 97 3.27 8.55 21.14
CA SER A 97 2.84 9.76 21.80
C SER A 97 3.89 10.35 22.73
N LYS A 98 4.88 9.55 23.16
CA LYS A 98 6.00 10.04 23.94
C LYS A 98 7.01 10.79 23.07
N ARG A 99 7.09 10.41 21.80
CA ARG A 99 8.02 11.06 20.87
C ARG A 99 7.39 12.26 20.20
N LYS A 100 6.11 12.18 19.89
CA LYS A 100 5.40 13.24 19.18
C LYS A 100 4.07 13.48 19.86
N LYS A 101 3.90 14.67 20.42
CA LYS A 101 2.67 15.04 21.11
C LYS A 101 1.49 15.02 20.12
N LEU A 102 0.42 14.35 20.49
CA LEU A 102 -0.81 14.35 19.72
C LEU A 102 -1.52 15.70 19.88
N SER A 103 -2.03 16.23 18.76
CA SER A 103 -2.81 17.45 18.80
C SER A 103 -4.20 17.16 19.39
N GLU A 104 -4.89 18.22 19.85
CA GLU A 104 -6.26 18.08 20.33
C GLU A 104 -7.18 17.53 19.26
N GLU A 105 -6.95 17.95 18.03
CA GLU A 105 -7.72 17.47 16.88
C GLU A 105 -7.50 15.98 16.63
N GLU A 106 -6.25 15.53 16.68
CA GLU A 106 -5.94 14.10 16.52
C GLU A 106 -6.58 13.26 17.61
N VAL A 107 -6.52 13.72 18.85
CA VAL A 107 -7.15 13.02 19.99
C VAL A 107 -8.66 12.91 19.76
N ALA A 108 -9.30 13.99 19.32
CA ALA A 108 -10.73 13.98 19.06
C ALA A 108 -11.09 13.00 17.93
N GLN A 109 -10.29 12.97 16.87
CA GLN A 109 -10.51 12.06 15.75
C GLN A 109 -10.35 10.60 16.18
N LEU A 110 -9.35 10.32 17.00
CA LEU A 110 -9.13 8.96 17.52
C LEU A 110 -10.28 8.50 18.41
N LYS A 111 -10.78 9.39 19.27
CA LYS A 111 -11.92 9.07 20.13
C LYS A 111 -13.17 8.77 19.31
N GLU A 112 -13.43 9.58 18.30
CA GLU A 112 -14.57 9.38 17.41
C GLU A 112 -14.46 8.03 16.68
N LEU A 113 -13.28 7.70 16.19
CA LEU A 113 -13.04 6.44 15.48
C LEU A 113 -13.29 5.25 16.39
N ILE A 114 -12.82 5.32 17.65
CA ILE A 114 -13.01 4.24 18.62
C ILE A 114 -14.50 4.09 18.96
N ASP A 115 -15.19 5.20 19.17
CA ASP A 115 -16.63 5.18 19.48
C ASP A 115 -17.44 4.56 18.34
N GLU A 116 -17.11 4.89 17.08
CA GLU A 116 -17.76 4.30 15.91
C GLU A 116 -17.51 2.80 15.85
N TYR A 117 -16.30 2.37 16.14
CA TYR A 117 -15.94 0.96 16.14
C TYR A 117 -16.76 0.19 17.19
N GLU A 118 -16.92 0.75 18.39
CA GLU A 118 -17.70 0.12 19.45
C GLU A 118 -19.18 -0.01 19.08
N GLU A 119 -19.74 0.99 18.39
CA GLU A 119 -21.13 0.97 17.94
C GLU A 119 -21.37 -0.12 16.90
N GLU A 120 -20.38 -0.42 16.09
CA GLU A 120 -20.49 -1.44 15.04
C GLU A 120 -20.35 -2.86 15.57
N THR A 121 -19.75 -3.01 16.73
CA THR A 121 -19.53 -4.32 17.34
C THR A 121 -20.59 -4.64 18.39
#